data_708e76fd68e431fb5bbcd4fbaebcb4e1
#
_entry.id   708e76fd68e431fb5bbcd4fbaebcb4e1
#
_cell.length_a   1.000
_cell.length_b   1.000
_cell.length_c   1.000
_cell.angle_alpha   90.00
_cell.angle_beta   90.00
_cell.angle_gamma   90.00
#
_symmetry.space_group_name_H-M   'P 1'
#
loop_
_entity.id
_entity.type
_entity.pdbx_description
1 polymer ?
#
loop_
_entity_poly.entity_id
_entity_poly.type
_entity_poly.pdbx_seq_one_letter_code
_entity_poly.pdbx_strand_id
1 'polypeptide(L)'
;DVERSRGLGDVYKRQLYNYAKNLGCNKIALGHHYDDVIETILMGMLYGAQVQTMMPKLHSTNFEGMELIRPLYLVREDDIKAWRDYNDLRFIQCACKFTDTCTTCNNENRSKRVEIKELIRDLKKVNPFVEGNIFKSVENVNIDTVVGYKQYGVRHSFLENYDGEPGSASENAADAVAVSYTHLTLPTILLV
;
A
#
# COMPACT_ATOMS: atom_id res chain seq x y z
N ASP A 1 26.59 -9.24 16.64
CA ASP A 1 25.22 -9.75 16.42
C ASP A 1 24.27 -8.90 17.22
N VAL A 2 23.73 -7.87 16.59
CA VAL A 2 22.66 -7.07 17.19
C VAL A 2 21.38 -7.88 16.99
N GLU A 3 20.97 -8.58 18.05
CA GLU A 3 19.67 -9.22 18.14
C GLU A 3 18.60 -8.13 18.15
N ARG A 4 18.14 -7.75 16.97
CA ARG A 4 16.97 -6.87 16.85
C ARG A 4 15.82 -7.59 17.54
N SER A 5 15.31 -7.03 18.61
CA SER A 5 14.12 -7.52 19.30
C SER A 5 13.01 -7.64 18.27
N ARG A 6 12.78 -8.87 17.83
CA ARG A 6 11.68 -9.19 16.91
C ARG A 6 10.42 -8.89 17.68
N GLY A 7 9.65 -7.92 17.22
CA GLY A 7 8.42 -7.54 17.89
C GLY A 7 7.47 -8.75 18.01
N LEU A 8 6.61 -8.73 19.01
CA LEU A 8 5.65 -9.80 19.31
C LEU A 8 4.87 -10.25 18.06
N GLY A 9 4.60 -9.31 17.13
CA GLY A 9 3.95 -9.59 15.85
C GLY A 9 4.72 -10.54 14.92
N ASP A 10 6.05 -10.53 14.95
CA ASP A 10 6.85 -11.45 14.12
C ASP A 10 6.86 -12.87 14.68
N VAL A 11 6.77 -13.01 16.00
CA VAL A 11 6.63 -14.32 16.66
C VAL A 11 5.30 -14.96 16.29
N TYR A 12 4.19 -14.21 16.36
CA TYR A 12 2.86 -14.71 15.97
C TYR A 12 2.78 -15.06 14.48
N LYS A 13 3.35 -14.25 13.61
CA LYS A 13 3.41 -14.57 12.17
C LYS A 13 4.12 -15.91 11.94
N ARG A 14 5.28 -16.11 12.57
CA ARG A 14 6.04 -17.37 12.43
C ARG A 14 5.24 -18.58 12.93
N GLN A 15 4.57 -18.45 14.06
CA GLN A 15 3.70 -19.52 14.59
C GLN A 15 2.57 -19.85 13.63
N LEU A 16 1.92 -18.85 13.04
CA LEU A 16 0.84 -19.03 12.07
C LEU A 16 1.33 -19.80 10.82
N TYR A 17 2.49 -19.42 10.27
CA TYR A 17 3.08 -20.13 9.13
C TYR A 17 3.44 -21.58 9.47
N ASN A 18 4.06 -21.82 10.60
CA ASN A 18 4.38 -23.20 11.06
C ASN A 18 3.12 -24.04 11.25
N TYR A 19 2.09 -23.48 11.86
CA TYR A 19 0.83 -24.16 12.06
C TYR A 19 0.14 -24.50 10.72
N ALA A 20 0.07 -23.54 9.81
CA ALA A 20 -0.47 -23.76 8.47
C ALA A 20 0.28 -24.86 7.71
N LYS A 21 1.61 -24.86 7.77
CA LYS A 21 2.45 -25.89 7.16
C LYS A 21 2.20 -27.27 7.76
N ASN A 22 2.04 -27.38 9.08
CA ASN A 22 1.73 -28.64 9.77
C ASN A 22 0.34 -29.19 9.39
N LEU A 23 -0.59 -28.30 9.01
CA LEU A 23 -1.91 -28.67 8.48
C LEU A 23 -1.88 -29.01 6.97
N GLY A 24 -0.72 -29.00 6.32
CA GLY A 24 -0.60 -29.24 4.88
C GLY A 24 -1.06 -28.07 4.01
N CYS A 25 -1.28 -26.87 4.59
CA CYS A 25 -1.64 -25.69 3.83
C CYS A 25 -0.40 -25.08 3.15
N ASN A 26 -0.57 -24.60 1.93
CA ASN A 26 0.47 -23.89 1.18
C ASN A 26 0.18 -22.37 1.00
N LYS A 27 -0.93 -21.90 1.56
CA LYS A 27 -1.34 -20.48 1.47
C LYS A 27 -1.86 -19.97 2.80
N ILE A 28 -1.58 -18.70 3.08
CA ILE A 28 -2.18 -17.94 4.17
C ILE A 28 -2.99 -16.80 3.54
N ALA A 29 -4.29 -16.77 3.81
CA ALA A 29 -5.18 -15.70 3.39
C ALA A 29 -5.30 -14.65 4.49
N LEU A 30 -5.05 -13.40 4.15
CA LEU A 30 -5.22 -12.24 5.04
C LEU A 30 -6.45 -11.44 4.64
N GLY A 31 -7.17 -10.92 5.64
CA GLY A 31 -8.40 -10.15 5.46
C GLY A 31 -8.19 -8.68 5.06
N HIS A 32 -7.00 -8.30 4.57
CA HIS A 32 -6.79 -6.94 4.09
C HIS A 32 -7.67 -6.65 2.87
N HIS A 33 -8.25 -5.45 2.84
CA HIS A 33 -9.20 -5.01 1.84
C HIS A 33 -8.71 -3.73 1.13
N TYR A 34 -9.49 -3.24 0.17
CA TYR A 34 -9.12 -2.08 -0.67
C TYR A 34 -8.74 -0.84 0.13
N ASP A 35 -9.48 -0.54 1.19
CA ASP A 35 -9.22 0.65 2.01
C ASP A 35 -7.89 0.53 2.77
N ASP A 36 -7.51 -0.67 3.23
CA ASP A 36 -6.19 -0.92 3.82
C ASP A 36 -5.04 -0.66 2.83
N VAL A 37 -5.28 -0.96 1.55
CA VAL A 37 -4.28 -0.74 0.48
C VAL A 37 -4.02 0.74 0.29
N ILE A 38 -5.07 1.55 0.09
CA ILE A 38 -4.93 3.00 -0.12
C ILE A 38 -4.36 3.70 1.12
N GLU A 39 -4.74 3.29 2.32
CA GLU A 39 -4.16 3.77 3.57
C GLU A 39 -2.66 3.46 3.63
N THR A 40 -2.25 2.25 3.25
CA THR A 40 -0.85 1.84 3.26
C THR A 40 -0.01 2.63 2.26
N ILE A 41 -0.55 2.94 1.08
CA ILE A 41 0.12 3.79 0.09
C ILE A 41 0.40 5.18 0.69
N LEU A 42 -0.62 5.84 1.23
CA LEU A 42 -0.45 7.18 1.82
C LEU A 42 0.44 7.16 3.06
N MET A 43 0.34 6.15 3.92
CA MET A 43 1.25 5.99 5.05
C MET A 43 2.70 5.85 4.60
N GLY A 44 2.96 5.07 3.53
CA GLY A 44 4.27 4.93 2.94
C GLY A 44 4.83 6.26 2.44
N MET A 45 4.01 7.04 1.74
CA MET A 45 4.41 8.34 1.20
C MET A 45 4.64 9.39 2.29
N LEU A 46 3.67 9.56 3.21
CA LEU A 46 3.66 10.68 4.16
C LEU A 46 4.55 10.44 5.38
N TYR A 47 4.71 9.21 5.80
CA TYR A 47 5.49 8.88 7.01
C TYR A 47 6.72 8.00 6.75
N GLY A 48 6.77 7.31 5.60
CA GLY A 48 7.85 6.40 5.25
C GLY A 48 8.77 6.89 4.13
N ALA A 49 8.47 8.04 3.49
CA ALA A 49 9.18 8.55 2.31
C ALA A 49 9.36 7.49 1.20
N GLN A 50 8.34 6.63 1.02
CA GLN A 50 8.36 5.54 0.05
C GLN A 50 7.01 5.41 -0.64
N VAL A 51 7.03 5.26 -1.96
CA VAL A 51 5.86 4.84 -2.74
C VAL A 51 5.86 3.32 -2.79
N GLN A 52 5.03 2.72 -1.96
CA GLN A 52 4.89 1.26 -1.86
C GLN A 52 3.49 0.88 -1.41
N THR A 53 3.07 -0.34 -1.74
CA THR A 53 1.80 -0.89 -1.29
C THR A 53 1.96 -2.31 -0.79
N MET A 54 0.92 -2.88 -0.20
CA MET A 54 0.88 -4.30 0.09
C MET A 54 0.50 -5.08 -1.18
N MET A 55 1.27 -6.12 -1.50
CA MET A 55 1.01 -6.93 -2.68
C MET A 55 -0.21 -7.83 -2.48
N PRO A 56 -1.08 -8.02 -3.50
CA PRO A 56 -2.24 -8.92 -3.40
C PRO A 56 -1.83 -10.37 -3.18
N LYS A 57 -0.66 -10.76 -3.67
CA LYS A 57 -0.08 -12.09 -3.57
C LYS A 57 1.44 -12.01 -3.51
N LEU A 58 2.06 -12.79 -2.64
CA LEU A 58 3.51 -12.89 -2.56
C LEU A 58 3.97 -14.25 -2.03
N HIS A 59 5.13 -14.72 -2.49
CA HIS A 59 5.80 -15.88 -1.92
C HIS A 59 6.47 -15.51 -0.60
N SER A 60 6.41 -16.42 0.36
CA SER A 60 7.10 -16.22 1.63
C SER A 60 8.60 -16.43 1.44
N THR A 61 9.40 -15.45 1.86
CA THR A 61 10.87 -15.56 1.84
C THR A 61 11.42 -16.45 2.95
N ASN A 62 10.66 -16.63 4.04
CA ASN A 62 11.09 -17.37 5.22
C ASN A 62 10.50 -18.79 5.30
N PHE A 63 9.49 -19.09 4.51
CA PHE A 63 8.77 -20.37 4.51
C PHE A 63 8.61 -20.86 3.07
N GLU A 64 9.53 -21.70 2.65
CA GLU A 64 9.54 -22.27 1.30
C GLU A 64 8.22 -22.99 0.99
N GLY A 65 7.68 -22.77 -0.21
CA GLY A 65 6.43 -23.34 -0.68
C GLY A 65 5.17 -22.68 -0.12
N MET A 66 5.30 -21.64 0.74
CA MET A 66 4.17 -20.90 1.29
C MET A 66 3.92 -19.59 0.54
N GLU A 67 2.66 -19.30 0.25
CA GLU A 67 2.20 -18.03 -0.32
C GLU A 67 1.34 -17.28 0.70
N LEU A 68 1.40 -15.94 0.65
CA LEU A 68 0.46 -15.05 1.29
C LEU A 68 -0.45 -14.47 0.22
N ILE A 69 -1.76 -14.51 0.44
CA ILE A 69 -2.77 -13.96 -0.47
C ILE A 69 -3.71 -13.02 0.28
N ARG A 70 -4.31 -12.08 -0.45
CA ARG A 70 -5.32 -11.13 0.07
C ARG A 70 -6.57 -11.19 -0.80
N PRO A 71 -7.49 -12.13 -0.54
CA PRO A 71 -8.67 -12.33 -1.39
C PRO A 71 -9.57 -11.11 -1.48
N LEU A 72 -9.60 -10.27 -0.42
CA LEU A 72 -10.45 -9.07 -0.35
C LEU A 72 -9.77 -7.81 -0.88
N TYR A 73 -8.64 -7.92 -1.58
CA TYR A 73 -7.79 -6.80 -2.01
C TYR A 73 -8.53 -5.70 -2.78
N LEU A 74 -9.54 -6.07 -3.58
CA LEU A 74 -10.36 -5.14 -4.38
C LEU A 74 -11.75 -4.88 -3.76
N VAL A 75 -12.04 -5.41 -2.59
CA VAL A 75 -13.34 -5.25 -1.92
C VAL A 75 -13.28 -4.06 -0.97
N ARG A 76 -14.31 -3.22 -0.99
CA ARG A 76 -14.42 -2.05 -0.10
C ARG A 76 -14.78 -2.47 1.34
N GLU A 77 -14.27 -1.73 2.32
CA GLU A 77 -14.61 -1.95 3.74
C GLU A 77 -16.12 -1.85 3.98
N ASP A 78 -16.78 -0.91 3.32
CA ASP A 78 -18.22 -0.70 3.47
C ASP A 78 -19.04 -1.87 2.88
N ASP A 79 -18.58 -2.48 1.79
CA ASP A 79 -19.23 -3.67 1.21
C ASP A 79 -19.09 -4.87 2.15
N ILE A 80 -17.93 -5.01 2.80
CA ILE A 80 -17.69 -6.05 3.81
C ILE A 80 -18.63 -5.86 5.01
N LYS A 81 -18.78 -4.62 5.48
CA LYS A 81 -19.71 -4.29 6.58
C LYS A 81 -21.16 -4.58 6.20
N ALA A 82 -21.58 -4.17 5.00
CA ALA A 82 -22.93 -4.43 4.49
C ALA A 82 -23.20 -5.94 4.38
N TRP A 83 -22.23 -6.72 3.88
CA TRP A 83 -22.32 -8.17 3.80
C TRP A 83 -22.40 -8.82 5.18
N ARG A 84 -21.62 -8.35 6.15
CA ARG A 84 -21.68 -8.77 7.56
C ARG A 84 -23.09 -8.56 8.13
N ASP A 85 -23.63 -7.36 7.95
CA ASP A 85 -24.92 -6.97 8.53
C ASP A 85 -26.08 -7.74 7.87
N TYR A 86 -26.01 -7.95 6.55
CA TYR A 86 -26.97 -8.76 5.81
C TYR A 86 -27.04 -10.22 6.29
N ASN A 87 -25.88 -10.78 6.68
CA ASN A 87 -25.78 -12.17 7.15
C ASN A 87 -25.84 -12.31 8.68
N ASP A 88 -26.13 -11.24 9.41
CA ASP A 88 -26.15 -11.19 10.90
C ASP A 88 -24.89 -11.82 11.54
N LEU A 89 -23.72 -11.55 10.92
CA LEU A 89 -22.45 -12.08 11.41
C LEU A 89 -21.89 -11.21 12.52
N ARG A 90 -21.41 -11.84 13.58
CA ARG A 90 -20.76 -11.18 14.71
C ARG A 90 -19.29 -11.50 14.72
N PHE A 91 -18.45 -10.48 14.56
CA PHE A 91 -17.00 -10.63 14.67
C PHE A 91 -16.53 -10.17 16.05
N ILE A 92 -15.48 -10.83 16.54
CA ILE A 92 -14.80 -10.42 17.76
C ILE A 92 -14.18 -9.04 17.49
N GLN A 93 -14.59 -8.07 18.27
CA GLN A 93 -13.93 -6.75 18.21
C GLN A 93 -12.50 -6.89 18.72
N CYS A 94 -11.57 -6.19 18.05
CA CYS A 94 -10.18 -6.21 18.44
C CYS A 94 -10.02 -5.75 19.88
N ALA A 95 -9.49 -6.60 20.76
CA ALA A 95 -9.14 -6.26 22.14
C ALA A 95 -7.86 -5.38 22.22
N CYS A 96 -7.35 -4.91 21.09
CA CYS A 96 -6.16 -4.05 21.04
C CYS A 96 -6.50 -2.69 21.66
N LYS A 97 -5.75 -2.26 22.67
CA LYS A 97 -5.89 -0.94 23.33
C LYS A 97 -5.68 0.25 22.37
N PHE A 98 -5.34 0.00 21.11
CA PHE A 98 -5.11 0.99 20.05
C PHE A 98 -6.28 1.13 19.08
N THR A 99 -7.45 0.55 19.37
CA THR A 99 -8.65 0.77 18.55
C THR A 99 -9.31 2.11 18.87
N ASP A 100 -10.08 2.63 17.94
CA ASP A 100 -10.71 3.97 17.92
C ASP A 100 -11.56 4.32 19.15
N THR A 101 -11.84 3.37 20.04
CA THR A 101 -12.62 3.55 21.28
C THR A 101 -11.78 3.75 22.52
N CYS A 102 -10.45 3.82 22.42
CA CYS A 102 -9.60 4.10 23.57
C CYS A 102 -9.67 5.58 23.95
N THR A 103 -10.68 5.94 24.76
CA THR A 103 -10.86 7.28 25.32
C THR A 103 -9.78 7.69 26.33
N THR A 104 -8.88 6.75 26.68
CA THR A 104 -7.83 6.96 27.70
C THR A 104 -6.47 7.35 27.09
N CYS A 105 -6.31 7.25 25.76
CA CYS A 105 -5.09 7.70 25.10
C CYS A 105 -5.25 9.19 24.79
N ASN A 106 -4.50 10.02 25.49
CA ASN A 106 -4.36 11.44 25.17
C ASN A 106 -4.08 11.60 23.67
N ASN A 107 -4.59 12.66 23.05
CA ASN A 107 -4.56 12.99 21.62
C ASN A 107 -3.17 12.86 20.95
N GLU A 108 -2.10 12.75 21.72
CA GLU A 108 -0.71 12.65 21.26
C GLU A 108 -0.34 11.26 20.66
N ASN A 109 -1.13 10.21 20.94
CA ASN A 109 -0.86 8.84 20.48
C ASN A 109 -1.90 8.32 19.48
N ARG A 110 -2.57 9.21 18.76
CA ARG A 110 -3.51 8.82 17.71
C ARG A 110 -2.80 7.96 16.67
N SER A 111 -3.38 6.80 16.35
CA SER A 111 -2.80 5.92 15.32
C SER A 111 -2.67 6.66 13.99
N LYS A 112 -1.48 6.63 13.37
CA LYS A 112 -1.24 7.21 12.04
C LYS A 112 -2.24 6.74 10.99
N ARG A 113 -2.75 5.54 11.15
CA ARG A 113 -3.80 5.01 10.28
C ARG A 113 -5.12 5.78 10.40
N VAL A 114 -5.51 6.21 11.61
CA VAL A 114 -6.72 7.02 11.82
C VAL A 114 -6.57 8.39 11.15
N GLU A 115 -5.40 9.02 11.28
CA GLU A 115 -5.10 10.29 10.61
C GLU A 115 -5.25 10.15 9.08
N ILE A 116 -4.73 9.07 8.50
CA ILE A 116 -4.85 8.79 7.06
C ILE A 116 -6.29 8.55 6.64
N LYS A 117 -7.07 7.79 7.42
CA LYS A 117 -8.50 7.57 7.14
C LYS A 117 -9.28 8.90 7.07
N GLU A 118 -9.00 9.81 7.99
CA GLU A 118 -9.62 11.14 8.00
C GLU A 118 -9.18 11.97 6.81
N LEU A 119 -7.87 11.98 6.49
CA LEU A 119 -7.34 12.67 5.33
C LEU A 119 -8.02 12.18 4.03
N ILE A 120 -8.14 10.87 3.83
CA ILE A 120 -8.82 10.30 2.66
C ILE A 120 -10.28 10.74 2.62
N ARG A 121 -10.98 10.73 3.76
CA ARG A 121 -12.37 11.15 3.86
C ARG A 121 -12.54 12.63 3.48
N ASP A 122 -11.62 13.49 3.90
CA ASP A 122 -11.67 14.92 3.58
C ASP A 122 -11.33 15.17 2.11
N LEU A 123 -10.33 14.50 1.57
CA LEU A 123 -10.00 14.56 0.14
C LEU A 123 -11.16 14.08 -0.74
N LYS A 124 -11.90 13.06 -0.30
CA LYS A 124 -13.06 12.52 -1.02
C LYS A 124 -14.20 13.53 -1.15
N LYS A 125 -14.35 14.45 -0.19
CA LYS A 125 -15.34 15.55 -0.28
C LYS A 125 -15.06 16.48 -1.46
N VAL A 126 -13.78 16.69 -1.78
CA VAL A 126 -13.33 17.56 -2.86
C VAL A 126 -13.25 16.80 -4.20
N ASN A 127 -12.73 15.57 -4.16
CA ASN A 127 -12.57 14.73 -5.35
C ASN A 127 -13.12 13.32 -5.07
N PRO A 128 -14.31 12.96 -5.60
CA PRO A 128 -14.91 11.64 -5.41
C PRO A 128 -14.06 10.48 -5.92
N PHE A 129 -13.14 10.74 -6.86
CA PHE A 129 -12.27 9.73 -7.47
C PHE A 129 -10.94 9.53 -6.75
N VAL A 130 -10.68 10.27 -5.65
CA VAL A 130 -9.38 10.29 -4.98
C VAL A 130 -8.90 8.92 -4.54
N GLU A 131 -9.78 8.08 -4.02
CA GLU A 131 -9.46 6.73 -3.56
C GLU A 131 -8.96 5.86 -4.72
N GLY A 132 -9.69 5.89 -5.85
CA GLY A 132 -9.29 5.19 -7.08
C GLY A 132 -7.98 5.71 -7.67
N ASN A 133 -7.75 7.01 -7.60
CA ASN A 133 -6.52 7.64 -8.08
C ASN A 133 -5.32 7.23 -7.22
N ILE A 134 -5.46 7.20 -5.89
CA ILE A 134 -4.41 6.72 -4.98
C ILE A 134 -4.09 5.25 -5.29
N PHE A 135 -5.10 4.40 -5.45
CA PHE A 135 -4.90 2.99 -5.74
C PHE A 135 -4.16 2.80 -7.07
N LYS A 136 -4.64 3.44 -8.15
CA LYS A 136 -4.07 3.33 -9.49
C LYS A 136 -2.66 3.95 -9.61
N SER A 137 -2.30 4.88 -8.74
CA SER A 137 -0.98 5.53 -8.78
C SER A 137 0.18 4.55 -8.61
N VAL A 138 -0.01 3.46 -7.88
CA VAL A 138 1.01 2.42 -7.69
C VAL A 138 0.96 1.32 -8.74
N GLU A 139 -0.11 1.25 -9.54
CA GLU A 139 -0.22 0.36 -10.69
C GLU A 139 0.33 1.00 -11.98
N ASN A 140 0.39 2.35 -11.99
CA ASN A 140 0.76 3.14 -13.16
C ASN A 140 1.95 4.07 -12.83
N VAL A 141 3.06 3.47 -12.38
CA VAL A 141 4.30 4.19 -12.08
C VAL A 141 5.10 4.35 -13.36
N ASN A 142 5.31 5.61 -13.79
CA ASN A 142 6.19 5.92 -14.90
C ASN A 142 7.64 6.04 -14.39
N ILE A 143 8.44 5.01 -14.62
CA ILE A 143 9.82 4.92 -14.14
C ILE A 143 10.73 5.98 -14.80
N ASP A 144 10.45 6.38 -16.02
CA ASP A 144 11.26 7.37 -16.76
C ASP A 144 11.19 8.78 -16.16
N THR A 145 10.15 9.04 -15.36
CA THR A 145 9.93 10.33 -14.69
C THR A 145 10.17 10.29 -13.18
N VAL A 146 10.75 9.20 -12.65
CA VAL A 146 11.09 9.06 -11.23
C VAL A 146 12.57 9.34 -11.02
N VAL A 147 12.90 10.18 -10.03
CA VAL A 147 14.29 10.52 -9.70
C VAL A 147 15.11 9.30 -9.27
N GLY A 148 14.46 8.27 -8.71
CA GLY A 148 15.10 7.03 -8.32
C GLY A 148 14.10 6.02 -7.81
N TYR A 149 14.46 4.74 -7.91
CA TYR A 149 13.65 3.62 -7.45
C TYR A 149 14.52 2.51 -6.89
N LYS A 150 13.91 1.56 -6.19
CA LYS A 150 14.57 0.33 -5.72
C LYS A 150 13.96 -0.88 -6.37
N GLN A 151 14.81 -1.73 -6.94
CA GLN A 151 14.41 -3.01 -7.51
C GLN A 151 15.35 -4.11 -7.01
N TYR A 152 14.81 -5.21 -6.50
CA TYR A 152 15.56 -6.33 -5.90
C TYR A 152 16.61 -5.90 -4.85
N GLY A 153 16.31 -4.86 -4.08
CA GLY A 153 17.22 -4.32 -3.06
C GLY A 153 18.29 -3.36 -3.60
N VAL A 154 18.44 -3.23 -4.91
CA VAL A 154 19.36 -2.29 -5.57
C VAL A 154 18.66 -0.95 -5.76
N ARG A 155 19.38 0.14 -5.50
CA ARG A 155 18.90 1.51 -5.73
C ARG A 155 19.36 1.95 -7.13
N HIS A 156 18.40 2.44 -7.90
CA HIS A 156 18.60 3.04 -9.22
C HIS A 156 18.37 4.54 -9.16
N SER A 157 19.12 5.29 -9.95
CA SER A 157 19.01 6.75 -10.07
C SER A 157 18.77 7.11 -11.53
N PHE A 158 18.06 8.21 -11.78
CA PHE A 158 17.89 8.77 -13.12
C PHE A 158 19.22 9.08 -13.81
N LEU A 159 20.30 9.32 -13.03
CA LEU A 159 21.65 9.57 -13.57
C LEU A 159 22.24 8.37 -14.30
N GLU A 160 21.80 7.15 -14.01
CA GLU A 160 22.32 5.94 -14.69
C GLU A 160 22.04 5.97 -16.20
N ASN A 161 20.96 6.63 -16.60
CA ASN A 161 20.53 6.75 -18.00
C ASN A 161 20.69 8.17 -18.57
N TYR A 162 21.19 9.13 -17.77
CA TYR A 162 21.23 10.54 -18.15
C TYR A 162 22.28 10.81 -19.24
N ASP A 163 23.46 10.16 -19.15
CA ASP A 163 24.56 10.29 -20.08
C ASP A 163 24.50 9.24 -21.22
N GLY A 164 23.47 8.37 -21.23
CA GLY A 164 23.21 7.42 -22.30
C GLY A 164 22.75 8.14 -23.57
N GLU A 165 23.29 7.77 -24.72
CA GLU A 165 22.86 8.32 -26.02
C GLU A 165 21.33 8.15 -26.17
N PRO A 166 20.62 9.18 -26.67
CA PRO A 166 19.19 9.09 -26.92
C PRO A 166 18.94 8.19 -28.13
N GLY A 167 18.98 6.87 -27.95
CA GLY A 167 18.85 5.92 -29.05
C GLY A 167 18.63 4.46 -28.67
N SER A 168 18.70 4.08 -27.39
CA SER A 168 18.44 2.71 -26.95
C SER A 168 17.07 2.47 -26.29
N ALA A 169 16.16 3.42 -26.38
CA ALA A 169 14.77 3.17 -26.03
C ALA A 169 14.19 2.23 -27.09
N SER A 170 13.81 1.01 -26.64
CA SER A 170 13.19 -0.01 -27.48
C SER A 170 12.01 0.55 -28.28
N GLU A 171 11.93 0.19 -29.55
CA GLU A 171 10.92 0.59 -30.57
C GLU A 171 9.46 0.20 -30.20
N ASN A 172 9.16 -0.07 -28.94
CA ASN A 172 7.82 -0.43 -28.46
C ASN A 172 7.04 0.71 -27.78
N ALA A 173 7.48 1.98 -27.92
CA ALA A 173 6.78 3.14 -27.32
C ALA A 173 5.71 3.75 -28.25
N ALA A 174 5.29 3.07 -29.32
CA ALA A 174 4.34 3.63 -30.30
C ALA A 174 2.86 3.64 -29.86
N ASP A 175 2.51 3.08 -28.70
CA ASP A 175 1.14 3.04 -28.17
C ASP A 175 0.94 3.78 -26.85
N ALA A 176 1.74 4.79 -26.54
CA ALA A 176 1.48 5.68 -25.44
C ALA A 176 0.27 6.57 -25.80
N VAL A 177 -0.89 6.15 -25.35
CA VAL A 177 -2.12 6.96 -25.37
C VAL A 177 -1.79 8.30 -24.69
N ALA A 178 -1.80 9.38 -25.46
CA ALA A 178 -1.63 10.74 -24.97
C ALA A 178 -2.69 11.02 -23.90
N VAL A 179 -2.32 10.97 -22.64
CA VAL A 179 -3.16 11.43 -21.54
C VAL A 179 -3.17 12.94 -21.61
N SER A 180 -4.27 13.49 -22.12
CA SER A 180 -4.52 14.95 -22.17
C SER A 180 -4.63 15.47 -20.74
N TYR A 181 -3.59 16.10 -20.24
CA TYR A 181 -3.63 16.90 -19.01
C TYR A 181 -4.34 18.24 -19.31
N THR A 182 -5.65 18.20 -19.47
CA THR A 182 -6.46 19.42 -19.42
C THR A 182 -6.75 19.72 -17.95
N HIS A 183 -6.17 20.79 -17.45
CA HIS A 183 -6.30 21.46 -16.16
C HIS A 183 -5.20 21.22 -15.11
N LEU A 184 -3.98 21.69 -15.41
CA LEU A 184 -3.08 22.27 -14.41
C LEU A 184 -2.06 23.18 -15.15
N THR A 185 -2.53 24.33 -15.63
CA THR A 185 -1.61 25.43 -15.96
C THR A 185 -1.24 26.12 -14.66
N LEU A 186 -0.13 25.73 -14.06
CA LEU A 186 0.56 26.59 -13.09
C LEU A 186 1.13 27.79 -13.86
N PRO A 187 0.93 29.04 -13.38
CA PRO A 187 1.57 30.20 -14.00
C PRO A 187 3.09 30.04 -13.86
N THR A 188 3.76 29.98 -15.00
CA THR A 188 5.23 29.97 -15.06
C THR A 188 5.69 31.37 -14.63
N ILE A 189 6.19 31.50 -13.40
CA ILE A 189 6.90 32.73 -12.99
C ILE A 189 8.32 32.58 -13.52
N LEU A 190 8.60 33.31 -14.59
CA LEU A 190 9.96 33.50 -15.08
C LEU A 190 10.64 34.51 -14.15
N LEU A 191 11.57 34.04 -13.30
CA LEU A 191 12.48 34.90 -12.58
C LEU A 191 13.72 35.14 -13.47
N VAL A 192 13.91 36.38 -13.88
CA VAL A 192 15.13 36.89 -14.49
C VAL A 192 16.11 37.25 -13.38
#